data_f8c760262c9f9671b102c42c52df71fc
#
_entry.id   f8c760262c9f9671b102c42c52df71fc
#
_cell.length_a   1.000
_cell.length_b   1.000
_cell.length_c   1.000
_cell.angle_alpha   90.00
_cell.angle_beta   90.00
_cell.angle_gamma   90.00
#
_symmetry.space_group_name_H-M   'P 1'
#
loop_
_entity.id
_entity.type
_entity.pdbx_description
1 polymer ?
#
loop_
_entity_poly.entity_id
_entity_poly.type
_entity_poly.pdbx_seq_one_letter_code
_entity_poly.pdbx_strand_id
1 'polypeptide(L)'
;LLRQIGGIVRVSKLLNIDEDERFNALLRALERRGGYLNVEIRCEGHTDDLQLPKQTQFASNWDLSTSRALNIVKLLSEFSKIPESKFSAMGYGEFRPVIPISSIGKNAVDIRNARAKNRRVEIYMDAFIKKNTLTN
;
A
#
# COMPACT_ATOMS: atom_id res chain seq x y z
N LEU A 1 4.54 9.96 -8.26
CA LEU A 1 3.76 10.14 -9.47
C LEU A 1 2.82 11.32 -9.32
N LEU A 2 2.91 12.29 -10.23
CA LEU A 2 2.04 13.47 -10.28
C LEU A 2 0.88 13.20 -11.25
N ARG A 3 -0.34 13.32 -10.75
CA ARG A 3 -1.54 13.21 -11.58
C ARG A 3 -2.45 14.41 -11.34
N GLN A 4 -2.74 15.14 -12.39
CA GLN A 4 -3.60 16.31 -12.34
C GLN A 4 -5.06 15.93 -12.62
N ILE A 5 -5.97 16.33 -11.75
CA ILE A 5 -7.41 16.14 -11.92
C ILE A 5 -8.11 17.46 -11.57
N GLY A 6 -8.65 18.15 -12.58
CA GLY A 6 -9.49 19.33 -12.38
C GLY A 6 -8.89 20.44 -11.49
N GLY A 7 -7.64 20.81 -11.67
CA GLY A 7 -6.99 21.84 -10.85
C GLY A 7 -6.43 21.34 -9.51
N ILE A 8 -6.53 20.03 -9.24
CA ILE A 8 -5.95 19.38 -8.09
C ILE A 8 -4.81 18.49 -8.57
N VAL A 9 -3.67 18.56 -7.90
CA VAL A 9 -2.53 17.67 -8.15
C VAL A 9 -2.47 16.63 -7.07
N ARG A 10 -2.48 15.36 -7.48
CA ARG A 10 -2.27 14.24 -6.58
C ARG A 10 -0.80 13.86 -6.59
N VAL A 11 -0.21 13.86 -5.41
CA VAL A 11 1.15 13.38 -5.20
C VAL A 11 1.09 12.10 -4.39
N SER A 12 1.56 11.00 -4.97
CA SER A 12 1.58 9.71 -4.29
C SER A 12 3.01 9.35 -3.89
N LYS A 13 3.19 8.92 -2.65
CA LYS A 13 4.47 8.46 -2.13
C LYS A 13 4.29 7.09 -1.49
N LEU A 14 5.13 6.13 -1.92
CA LEU A 14 5.22 4.83 -1.27
C LEU A 14 5.90 5.01 0.10
N LEU A 15 5.25 4.52 1.14
CA LEU A 15 5.76 4.53 2.50
C LEU A 15 6.47 3.22 2.79
N ASN A 16 7.67 3.31 3.31
CA ASN A 16 8.40 2.14 3.77
C ASN A 16 8.14 1.94 5.26
N ILE A 17 7.33 0.91 5.58
CA ILE A 17 6.93 0.59 6.95
C ILE A 17 7.96 -0.24 7.69
N ASP A 18 8.94 -0.79 7.02
CA ASP A 18 9.97 -1.61 7.65
C ASP A 18 10.85 -0.79 8.60
N GLU A 19 10.70 0.53 8.57
CA GLU A 19 11.34 1.46 9.48
C GLU A 19 10.27 2.12 10.37
N ASP A 20 9.90 1.48 11.45
CA ASP A 20 8.89 1.94 12.40
C ASP A 20 9.07 3.40 12.83
N GLU A 21 10.31 3.84 13.01
CA GLU A 21 10.60 5.22 13.41
C GLU A 21 10.24 6.24 12.32
N ARG A 22 10.54 5.93 11.06
CA ARG A 22 10.20 6.83 9.93
C ARG A 22 8.71 6.88 9.71
N PHE A 23 8.05 5.75 9.83
CA PHE A 23 6.60 5.69 9.72
C PHE A 23 5.92 6.50 10.82
N ASN A 24 6.34 6.32 12.07
CA ASN A 24 5.83 7.09 13.19
C ASN A 24 6.14 8.59 13.07
N ALA A 25 7.33 8.94 12.57
CA ALA A 25 7.70 10.33 12.32
C ALA A 25 6.81 10.95 11.24
N LEU A 26 6.49 10.20 10.19
CA LEU A 26 5.58 10.64 9.14
C LEU A 26 4.17 10.85 9.68
N LEU A 27 3.64 9.91 10.46
CA LEU A 27 2.33 10.05 11.09
C LEU A 27 2.26 11.28 11.97
N ARG A 28 3.31 11.54 12.78
CA ARG A 28 3.40 12.74 13.61
C ARG A 28 3.50 14.03 12.80
N ALA A 29 4.25 14.01 11.69
CA ALA A 29 4.33 15.16 10.80
C ALA A 29 2.98 15.44 10.15
N LEU A 30 2.26 14.39 9.78
CA LEU A 30 0.91 14.49 9.28
C LEU A 30 -0.02 15.08 10.34
N GLU A 31 0.00 14.62 11.57
CA GLU A 31 -0.82 15.14 12.67
C GLU A 31 -0.55 16.62 12.95
N ARG A 32 0.71 17.06 12.94
CA ARG A 32 1.10 18.44 13.22
C ARG A 32 0.60 19.44 12.18
N ARG A 33 0.43 19.00 10.95
CA ARG A 33 -0.05 19.86 9.88
C ARG A 33 -1.57 20.10 9.91
N GLY A 34 -2.29 19.55 10.89
CA GLY A 34 -3.69 19.85 11.30
C GLY A 34 -4.70 20.25 10.25
N GLY A 35 -4.29 20.32 9.04
CA GLY A 35 -5.02 20.80 7.91
C GLY A 35 -4.73 20.01 6.67
N TYR A 36 -4.50 18.69 6.81
CA TYR A 36 -4.45 17.85 5.64
C TYR A 36 -5.77 17.76 5.02
N LEU A 37 -6.13 18.85 4.43
CA LEU A 37 -7.40 18.92 3.79
C LEU A 37 -7.58 17.75 2.82
N ASN A 38 -6.50 17.11 2.38
CA ASN A 38 -6.59 16.06 1.41
C ASN A 38 -5.37 15.15 1.39
N VAL A 39 -5.10 14.51 2.52
CA VAL A 39 -4.19 13.37 2.57
C VAL A 39 -5.01 12.11 2.75
N GLU A 40 -4.78 11.12 1.91
CA GLU A 40 -5.38 9.81 2.01
C GLU A 40 -4.29 8.74 2.07
N ILE A 41 -4.55 7.66 2.79
CA ILE A 41 -3.66 6.52 2.89
C ILE A 41 -4.28 5.37 2.11
N ARG A 42 -3.53 4.84 1.15
CA ARG A 42 -3.97 3.73 0.31
C ARG A 42 -3.11 2.52 0.58
N CYS A 43 -3.73 1.42 0.97
CA CYS A 43 -3.07 0.14 1.21
C CYS A 43 -3.34 -0.80 0.05
N GLU A 44 -2.28 -1.35 -0.55
CA GLU A 44 -2.36 -2.24 -1.71
C GLU A 44 -1.77 -3.60 -1.35
N GLY A 45 -2.63 -4.62 -1.30
CA GLY A 45 -2.23 -5.98 -0.98
C GLY A 45 -1.82 -6.77 -2.23
N HIS A 46 -0.82 -7.63 -2.05
CA HIS A 46 -0.28 -8.47 -3.12
C HIS A 46 0.00 -9.87 -2.58
N THR A 47 -0.17 -10.87 -3.45
CA THR A 47 0.17 -12.26 -3.15
C THR A 47 1.30 -12.73 -4.07
N ASP A 48 1.83 -13.90 -3.79
CA ASP A 48 2.65 -14.62 -4.75
C ASP A 48 1.76 -15.36 -5.77
N ASP A 49 2.39 -16.09 -6.68
CA ASP A 49 1.75 -16.80 -7.77
C ASP A 49 1.22 -18.19 -7.40
N LEU A 50 1.40 -18.62 -6.16
CA LEU A 50 0.94 -19.94 -5.73
C LEU A 50 -0.57 -19.94 -5.53
N GLN A 51 -1.21 -21.02 -5.98
CA GLN A 51 -2.62 -21.25 -5.74
C GLN A 51 -2.87 -21.48 -4.26
N LEU A 52 -3.97 -20.96 -3.74
CA LEU A 52 -4.35 -21.18 -2.36
C LEU A 52 -4.79 -22.65 -2.15
N PRO A 53 -4.43 -23.23 -1.00
CA PRO A 53 -4.97 -24.54 -0.62
C PRO A 53 -6.50 -24.50 -0.56
N LYS A 54 -7.15 -25.63 -0.93
CA LYS A 54 -8.62 -25.72 -0.97
C LYS A 54 -9.31 -25.49 0.38
N GLN A 55 -8.57 -25.63 1.49
CA GLN A 55 -9.11 -25.52 2.85
C GLN A 55 -8.82 -24.18 3.52
N THR A 56 -8.62 -23.12 2.75
CA THR A 56 -8.44 -21.79 3.32
C THR A 56 -9.78 -21.05 3.38
N GLN A 57 -9.85 -20.06 4.27
CA GLN A 57 -10.99 -19.14 4.36
C GLN A 57 -11.09 -18.18 3.17
N PHE A 58 -10.07 -18.12 2.32
CA PHE A 58 -10.05 -17.23 1.16
C PHE A 58 -10.38 -17.99 -0.12
N ALA A 59 -11.27 -17.43 -0.91
CA ALA A 59 -11.68 -18.05 -2.19
C ALA A 59 -10.59 -17.96 -3.26
N SER A 60 -9.78 -16.91 -3.24
CA SER A 60 -8.74 -16.67 -4.24
C SER A 60 -7.64 -15.74 -3.70
N ASN A 61 -6.58 -15.56 -4.49
CA ASN A 61 -5.55 -14.57 -4.21
C ASN A 61 -6.09 -13.14 -4.23
N TRP A 62 -7.17 -12.87 -4.95
CA TRP A 62 -7.88 -11.61 -4.89
C TRP A 62 -8.40 -11.32 -3.48
N ASP A 63 -9.09 -12.28 -2.88
CA ASP A 63 -9.64 -12.14 -1.54
C ASP A 63 -8.53 -12.03 -0.50
N LEU A 64 -7.48 -12.83 -0.63
CA LEU A 64 -6.35 -12.80 0.28
C LEU A 64 -5.64 -11.45 0.26
N SER A 65 -5.34 -10.93 -0.91
CA SER A 65 -4.65 -9.64 -1.07
C SER A 65 -5.49 -8.48 -0.53
N THR A 66 -6.80 -8.49 -0.80
CA THR A 66 -7.73 -7.48 -0.31
C THR A 66 -7.84 -7.53 1.21
N SER A 67 -7.94 -8.73 1.78
CA SER A 67 -8.02 -8.93 3.23
C SER A 67 -6.75 -8.45 3.95
N ARG A 68 -5.58 -8.72 3.39
CA ARG A 68 -4.30 -8.21 3.93
C ARG A 68 -4.24 -6.70 3.93
N ALA A 69 -4.64 -6.07 2.84
CA ALA A 69 -4.71 -4.61 2.74
C ALA A 69 -5.68 -4.04 3.78
N LEU A 70 -6.86 -4.64 3.92
CA LEU A 70 -7.86 -4.21 4.89
C LEU A 70 -7.37 -4.35 6.34
N ASN A 71 -6.65 -5.41 6.66
CA ASN A 71 -6.07 -5.59 7.99
C ASN A 71 -5.05 -4.49 8.32
N ILE A 72 -4.26 -4.06 7.35
CA ILE A 72 -3.34 -2.94 7.52
C ILE A 72 -4.11 -1.62 7.72
N VAL A 73 -5.18 -1.38 6.98
CA VAL A 73 -6.04 -0.21 7.18
C VAL A 73 -6.55 -0.18 8.62
N LYS A 74 -7.08 -1.30 9.13
CA LYS A 74 -7.58 -1.39 10.50
C LYS A 74 -6.48 -1.10 11.52
N LEU A 75 -5.30 -1.69 11.33
CA LEU A 75 -4.16 -1.49 12.21
C LEU A 75 -3.74 -0.01 12.24
N LEU A 76 -3.56 0.61 11.07
CA LEU A 76 -3.12 1.99 10.96
C LEU A 76 -4.16 2.97 11.49
N SER A 77 -5.45 2.73 11.28
CA SER A 77 -6.50 3.59 11.80
C SER A 77 -6.59 3.55 13.33
N GLU A 78 -6.21 2.44 13.94
CA GLU A 78 -6.14 2.32 15.41
C GLU A 78 -4.93 3.03 16.00
N PHE A 79 -3.77 2.93 15.35
CA PHE A 79 -2.52 3.50 15.85
C PHE A 79 -2.30 4.96 15.47
N SER A 80 -2.98 5.45 14.45
CA SER A 80 -2.89 6.83 14.02
C SER A 80 -4.14 7.61 14.43
N LYS A 81 -4.03 8.94 14.46
CA LYS A 81 -5.21 9.80 14.63
C LYS A 81 -5.88 10.14 13.31
N ILE A 82 -5.45 9.50 12.22
CA ILE A 82 -6.06 9.69 10.92
C ILE A 82 -7.42 8.99 10.90
N PRO A 83 -8.49 9.69 10.54
CA PRO A 83 -9.82 9.08 10.48
C PRO A 83 -9.86 7.91 9.50
N GLU A 84 -10.60 6.88 9.84
CA GLU A 84 -10.75 5.69 8.99
C GLU A 84 -11.23 6.04 7.58
N SER A 85 -12.03 7.10 7.45
CA SER A 85 -12.52 7.60 6.18
C SER A 85 -11.43 8.06 5.20
N LYS A 86 -10.20 8.27 5.69
CA LYS A 86 -9.05 8.67 4.87
C LYS A 86 -8.26 7.49 4.34
N PHE A 87 -8.65 6.28 4.68
CA PHE A 87 -7.97 5.06 4.23
C PHE A 87 -8.73 4.40 3.09
N SER A 88 -7.97 3.71 2.24
CA SER A 88 -8.52 2.80 1.22
C SER A 88 -7.71 1.52 1.18
N ALA A 89 -8.35 0.44 0.79
CA ALA A 89 -7.73 -0.87 0.65
C ALA A 89 -7.98 -1.41 -0.75
N MET A 90 -6.94 -1.95 -1.38
CA MET A 90 -7.00 -2.55 -2.70
C MET A 90 -6.27 -3.88 -2.71
N GLY A 91 -6.82 -4.88 -3.38
CA GLY A 91 -6.16 -6.15 -3.60
C GLY A 91 -5.83 -6.33 -5.08
N TYR A 92 -4.59 -6.66 -5.37
CA TYR A 92 -4.12 -6.90 -6.75
C TYR A 92 -3.92 -8.39 -7.06
N GLY A 93 -4.12 -9.27 -6.09
CA GLY A 93 -3.87 -10.70 -6.27
C GLY A 93 -2.39 -10.96 -6.55
N GLU A 94 -2.11 -11.89 -7.45
CA GLU A 94 -0.76 -12.28 -7.86
C GLU A 94 -0.20 -11.46 -9.03
N PHE A 95 -0.99 -10.55 -9.60
CA PHE A 95 -0.75 -10.00 -10.94
C PHE A 95 0.23 -8.84 -10.99
N ARG A 96 0.76 -8.38 -9.85
CA ARG A 96 1.74 -7.29 -9.79
C ARG A 96 2.95 -7.69 -8.96
N PRO A 97 3.71 -8.71 -9.39
CA PRO A 97 4.89 -9.13 -8.64
C PRO A 97 5.99 -8.06 -8.70
N VAL A 98 6.72 -7.91 -7.60
CA VAL A 98 7.96 -7.13 -7.58
C VAL A 98 9.02 -7.86 -8.40
N ILE A 99 9.08 -9.19 -8.21
CA ILE A 99 10.00 -10.05 -8.95
C ILE A 99 9.16 -11.09 -9.70
N PRO A 100 8.97 -10.94 -11.01
CA PRO A 100 8.28 -11.96 -11.79
C PRO A 100 9.03 -13.29 -11.71
N ILE A 101 8.30 -14.36 -11.39
CA ILE A 101 8.92 -15.71 -11.25
C ILE A 101 9.52 -16.17 -12.57
N SER A 102 8.93 -15.78 -13.70
CA SER A 102 9.46 -16.08 -15.03
C SER A 102 10.82 -15.44 -15.32
N SER A 103 11.22 -14.41 -14.58
CA SER A 103 12.52 -13.74 -14.73
C SER A 103 13.65 -14.42 -13.95
N ILE A 104 13.33 -15.41 -13.13
CA ILE A 104 14.27 -16.10 -12.27
C ILE A 104 14.54 -17.49 -12.83
N GLY A 105 15.76 -17.99 -12.69
CA GLY A 105 16.10 -19.36 -13.05
C GLY A 105 15.35 -20.40 -12.21
N LYS A 106 15.72 -21.66 -12.34
CA LYS A 106 15.03 -22.78 -11.69
C LYS A 106 15.48 -23.06 -10.26
N ASN A 107 16.29 -22.19 -9.65
CA ASN A 107 16.78 -22.37 -8.29
C ASN A 107 15.63 -22.20 -7.29
N ALA A 108 15.37 -23.24 -6.50
CA ALA A 108 14.24 -23.26 -5.58
C ALA A 108 14.35 -22.19 -4.46
N VAL A 109 15.58 -21.88 -4.02
CA VAL A 109 15.81 -20.85 -3.00
C VAL A 109 15.52 -19.47 -3.55
N ASP A 110 15.97 -19.18 -4.77
CA ASP A 110 15.72 -17.87 -5.43
C ASP A 110 14.23 -17.67 -5.68
N ILE A 111 13.53 -18.71 -6.13
CA ILE A 111 12.08 -18.66 -6.36
C ILE A 111 11.33 -18.39 -5.04
N ARG A 112 11.71 -19.08 -3.97
CA ARG A 112 11.10 -18.88 -2.64
C ARG A 112 11.31 -17.46 -2.14
N ASN A 113 12.52 -16.92 -2.29
CA ASN A 113 12.84 -15.57 -1.86
C ASN A 113 12.09 -14.52 -2.67
N ALA A 114 11.95 -14.74 -3.97
CA ALA A 114 11.16 -13.87 -4.85
C ALA A 114 9.67 -13.87 -4.44
N ARG A 115 9.10 -15.05 -4.20
CA ARG A 115 7.73 -15.17 -3.72
C ARG A 115 7.51 -14.47 -2.38
N ALA A 116 8.47 -14.57 -1.47
CA ALA A 116 8.41 -13.86 -0.19
C ALA A 116 8.34 -12.35 -0.37
N LYS A 117 9.08 -11.79 -1.31
CA LYS A 117 9.04 -10.35 -1.64
C LYS A 117 7.75 -9.95 -2.34
N ASN A 118 7.16 -10.84 -3.12
CA ASN A 118 5.89 -10.59 -3.80
C ASN A 118 4.71 -10.54 -2.83
N ARG A 119 4.77 -11.31 -1.72
CA ARG A 119 3.79 -11.26 -0.64
C ARG A 119 4.00 -10.02 0.20
N ARG A 120 3.24 -8.96 -0.09
CA ARG A 120 3.43 -7.67 0.57
C ARG A 120 2.17 -6.83 0.61
N VAL A 121 2.17 -5.84 1.47
CA VAL A 121 1.23 -4.71 1.40
C VAL A 121 2.07 -3.45 1.19
N GLU A 122 1.75 -2.72 0.13
CA GLU A 122 2.35 -1.42 -0.13
C GLU A 122 1.42 -0.34 0.42
N ILE A 123 2.00 0.64 1.11
CA ILE A 123 1.25 1.74 1.70
C ILE A 123 1.66 3.02 1.01
N TYR A 124 0.69 3.68 0.41
CA TYR A 124 0.88 4.96 -0.27
C TYR A 124 0.20 6.07 0.50
N MET A 125 0.87 7.19 0.60
CA MET A 125 0.29 8.45 1.01
C MET A 125 -0.06 9.23 -0.25
N ASP A 126 -1.33 9.56 -0.42
CA ASP A 126 -1.82 10.38 -1.51
C ASP A 126 -2.13 11.77 -0.97
N ALA A 127 -1.36 12.77 -1.36
CA ALA A 127 -1.59 14.17 -1.00
C ALA A 127 -2.22 14.90 -2.18
N PHE A 128 -3.31 15.61 -1.91
CA PHE A 128 -4.03 16.39 -2.91
C PHE A 128 -3.77 17.88 -2.65
N ILE A 129 -3.13 18.55 -3.59
CA ILE A 129 -2.69 19.93 -3.47
C ILE A 129 -3.39 20.79 -4.53
N LYS A 130 -3.89 21.96 -4.15
CA LYS A 130 -4.44 22.91 -5.12
C LYS A 130 -3.34 23.43 -6.04
N LYS A 131 -3.60 23.44 -7.36
CA LYS A 131 -2.62 23.84 -8.37
C LYS A 131 -2.01 25.23 -8.12
N ASN A 132 -2.77 26.17 -7.57
CA ASN A 132 -2.32 27.54 -7.32
C ASN A 132 -1.21 27.65 -6.27
N THR A 133 -1.04 26.63 -5.41
CA THR A 133 0.02 26.58 -4.39
C THR A 133 1.34 26.02 -4.90
N LEU A 134 1.36 25.43 -6.10
CA LEU A 134 2.55 24.84 -6.71
C LEU A 134 3.29 25.80 -7.65
N THR A 135 2.70 26.95 -7.98
CA THR A 135 3.25 27.92 -8.92
C THR A 135 3.96 29.10 -8.27
N ASN A 136 4.10 29.12 -6.96
CA ASN A 136 4.79 30.18 -6.21
C ASN A 136 6.19 29.76 -5.81
#